data_686bc7f680e257e4e3ba1b09e1de91d6
#
_entry.id   686bc7f680e257e4e3ba1b09e1de91d6
#
_cell.length_a   1.000
_cell.length_b   1.000
_cell.length_c   1.000
_cell.angle_alpha   90.00
_cell.angle_beta   90.00
_cell.angle_gamma   90.00
#
_symmetry.space_group_name_H-M   'P 1'
#
loop_
_entity.id
_entity.type
_entity.pdbx_description
1 polymer ?
#
loop_
_entity_poly.entity_id
_entity_poly.type
_entity_poly.pdbx_seq_one_letter_code
_entity_poly.pdbx_strand_id
1 'polypeptide(L)'
;MDFNLTEEQIELKEAARNFAQNELTDLAVELEESCSPVPKEVLARIGEMGFLGINTPEEYGGQGLGNLEALIILEEFGKISSAIGWPVFEANAGPIKSIQHFGTPELKEKILPAVCKGEKVVAVSMSEPGAGTALSDLKTKAEIKGDKIVINGTKRWCSGAGHSDGY
;
A
#
# COMPACT_ATOMS: atom_id res chain seq x y z
N MET A 1 -27.31 1.63 13.66
CA MET A 1 -26.01 1.73 12.93
C MET A 1 -26.39 1.97 11.49
N ASP A 2 -25.94 3.07 10.90
CA ASP A 2 -26.18 3.39 9.49
C ASP A 2 -25.01 2.87 8.66
N PHE A 3 -25.28 2.13 7.61
CA PHE A 3 -24.28 1.59 6.67
C PHE A 3 -24.28 2.33 5.31
N ASN A 4 -25.07 3.40 5.20
CA ASN A 4 -25.05 4.22 4.00
C ASN A 4 -23.74 5.03 3.92
N LEU A 5 -23.21 5.17 2.74
CA LEU A 5 -22.10 6.07 2.47
C LEU A 5 -22.57 7.53 2.47
N THR A 6 -21.71 8.46 2.88
CA THR A 6 -21.94 9.89 2.72
C THR A 6 -21.87 10.30 1.25
N GLU A 7 -22.33 11.51 0.92
CA GLU A 7 -22.23 12.04 -0.44
C GLU A 7 -20.76 12.10 -0.90
N GLU A 8 -19.84 12.57 -0.04
CA GLU A 8 -18.42 12.63 -0.36
C GLU A 8 -17.81 11.23 -0.58
N GLN A 9 -18.25 10.22 0.20
CA GLN A 9 -17.81 8.84 0.01
C GLN A 9 -18.32 8.23 -1.28
N ILE A 10 -19.54 8.59 -1.70
CA ILE A 10 -20.10 8.17 -2.99
C ILE A 10 -19.33 8.81 -4.14
N GLU A 11 -19.05 10.11 -4.09
CA GLU A 11 -18.26 10.82 -5.09
C GLU A 11 -16.83 10.23 -5.20
N LEU A 12 -16.20 9.96 -4.07
CA LEU A 12 -14.87 9.31 -4.02
C LEU A 12 -14.91 7.92 -4.68
N LYS A 13 -15.94 7.12 -4.38
CA LYS A 13 -16.14 5.80 -4.98
C LYS A 13 -16.31 5.88 -6.50
N GLU A 14 -17.12 6.83 -6.98
CA GLU A 14 -17.35 7.05 -8.41
C GLU A 14 -16.08 7.53 -9.13
N ALA A 15 -15.32 8.43 -8.52
CA ALA A 15 -14.03 8.88 -9.05
C ALA A 15 -13.03 7.72 -9.19
N ALA A 16 -12.89 6.90 -8.13
CA ALA A 16 -12.02 5.73 -8.15
C ALA A 16 -12.45 4.69 -9.19
N ARG A 17 -13.76 4.42 -9.29
CA ARG A 17 -14.33 3.51 -10.29
C ARG A 17 -14.05 3.99 -11.71
N ASN A 18 -14.36 5.25 -12.01
CA ASN A 18 -14.18 5.82 -13.34
C ASN A 18 -12.71 5.78 -13.76
N PHE A 19 -11.81 6.15 -12.86
CA PHE A 19 -10.38 6.07 -13.13
C PHE A 19 -9.93 4.62 -13.39
N ALA A 20 -10.28 3.69 -12.50
CA ALA A 20 -9.87 2.30 -12.59
C ALA A 20 -10.40 1.65 -13.88
N GLN A 21 -11.67 1.87 -14.24
CA GLN A 21 -12.28 1.31 -15.44
C GLN A 21 -11.70 1.89 -16.73
N ASN A 22 -11.43 3.19 -16.77
CA ASN A 22 -11.02 3.86 -17.99
C ASN A 22 -9.51 3.77 -18.25
N GLU A 23 -8.67 3.78 -17.20
CA GLU A 23 -7.22 3.86 -17.35
C GLU A 23 -6.51 2.53 -17.06
N LEU A 24 -7.15 1.56 -16.34
CA LEU A 24 -6.43 0.39 -15.83
C LEU A 24 -6.94 -0.96 -16.36
N THR A 25 -8.07 -1.02 -17.07
CA THR A 25 -8.66 -2.29 -17.50
C THR A 25 -7.75 -3.04 -18.48
N ASP A 26 -7.25 -2.37 -19.52
CA ASP A 26 -6.38 -3.00 -20.52
C ASP A 26 -5.02 -3.38 -19.92
N LEU A 27 -4.47 -2.48 -19.07
CA LEU A 27 -3.24 -2.76 -18.33
C LEU A 27 -3.39 -3.99 -17.41
N ALA A 28 -4.54 -4.18 -16.78
CA ALA A 28 -4.78 -5.34 -15.91
C ALA A 28 -4.60 -6.66 -16.66
N VAL A 29 -5.08 -6.74 -17.91
CA VAL A 29 -4.92 -7.91 -18.76
C VAL A 29 -3.44 -8.11 -19.12
N GLU A 30 -2.75 -7.05 -19.52
CA GLU A 30 -1.33 -7.09 -19.86
C GLU A 30 -0.46 -7.58 -18.69
N LEU A 31 -0.69 -7.05 -17.49
CA LEU A 31 0.04 -7.43 -16.28
C LEU A 31 -0.20 -8.89 -15.88
N GLU A 32 -1.44 -9.37 -16.02
CA GLU A 32 -1.78 -10.77 -15.75
C GLU A 32 -1.07 -11.73 -16.73
N GLU A 33 -1.08 -11.42 -18.02
CA GLU A 33 -0.43 -12.22 -19.05
C GLU A 33 1.10 -12.23 -18.92
N SER A 34 1.71 -11.09 -18.62
CA SER A 34 3.16 -10.92 -18.50
C SER A 34 3.72 -11.29 -17.14
N CYS A 35 2.87 -11.49 -16.12
CA CYS A 35 3.27 -11.63 -14.71
C CYS A 35 4.19 -10.48 -14.24
N SER A 36 3.95 -9.28 -14.72
CA SER A 36 4.76 -8.09 -14.45
C SER A 36 4.19 -7.26 -13.28
N PRO A 37 5.03 -6.54 -12.53
CA PRO A 37 4.55 -5.59 -11.53
C PRO A 37 3.90 -4.37 -12.20
N VAL A 38 3.08 -3.64 -11.43
CA VAL A 38 2.52 -2.36 -11.88
C VAL A 38 3.65 -1.37 -12.20
N PRO A 39 3.69 -0.79 -13.41
CA PRO A 39 4.71 0.18 -13.80
C PRO A 39 4.74 1.42 -12.89
N LYS A 40 5.92 1.98 -12.66
CA LYS A 40 6.08 3.15 -11.77
C LYS A 40 5.33 4.38 -12.27
N GLU A 41 5.25 4.59 -13.56
CA GLU A 41 4.46 5.67 -14.18
C GLU A 41 2.96 5.54 -13.90
N VAL A 42 2.45 4.32 -13.81
CA VAL A 42 1.04 4.05 -13.45
C VAL A 42 0.82 4.33 -11.97
N LEU A 43 1.74 3.92 -11.10
CA LEU A 43 1.68 4.25 -9.67
C LEU A 43 1.74 5.75 -9.44
N ALA A 44 2.61 6.47 -10.16
CA ALA A 44 2.67 7.93 -10.11
C ALA A 44 1.33 8.55 -10.56
N ARG A 45 0.72 8.03 -11.63
CA ARG A 45 -0.59 8.48 -12.11
C ARG A 45 -1.69 8.26 -11.08
N ILE A 46 -1.71 7.10 -10.40
CA ILE A 46 -2.65 6.82 -9.30
C ILE A 46 -2.42 7.79 -8.13
N GLY A 47 -1.15 8.12 -7.83
CA GLY A 47 -0.77 9.10 -6.81
C GLY A 47 -1.21 10.52 -7.16
N GLU A 48 -1.04 10.97 -8.42
CA GLU A 48 -1.52 12.27 -8.92
C GLU A 48 -3.04 12.44 -8.75
N MET A 49 -3.79 11.36 -8.91
CA MET A 49 -5.24 11.35 -8.69
C MET A 49 -5.62 11.33 -7.20
N GLY A 50 -4.64 11.25 -6.30
CA GLY A 50 -4.84 11.24 -4.85
C GLY A 50 -5.34 9.92 -4.27
N PHE A 51 -5.21 8.80 -5.00
CA PHE A 51 -5.68 7.50 -4.54
C PHE A 51 -4.64 6.72 -3.70
N LEU A 52 -3.41 7.25 -3.58
CA LEU A 52 -2.39 6.73 -2.67
C LEU A 52 -2.25 7.64 -1.46
N GLY A 53 -2.12 7.05 -0.26
CA GLY A 53 -2.00 7.81 0.98
C GLY A 53 -3.30 8.50 1.42
N ILE A 54 -4.46 7.95 1.09
CA ILE A 54 -5.78 8.50 1.45
C ILE A 54 -5.88 8.80 2.95
N ASN A 55 -5.41 7.90 3.78
CA ASN A 55 -5.43 8.00 5.23
C ASN A 55 -4.05 8.31 5.82
N THR A 56 -3.15 8.85 5.01
CA THR A 56 -1.89 9.45 5.44
C THR A 56 -2.15 10.93 5.79
N PRO A 57 -1.58 11.47 6.87
CA PRO A 57 -1.74 12.87 7.23
C PRO A 57 -1.34 13.83 6.10
N GLU A 58 -2.04 14.95 5.98
CA GLU A 58 -1.80 15.98 4.96
C GLU A 58 -0.38 16.54 5.01
N GLU A 59 0.20 16.65 6.21
CA GLU A 59 1.60 17.11 6.40
C GLU A 59 2.62 16.24 5.68
N TYR A 60 2.27 14.98 5.37
CA TYR A 60 3.09 14.04 4.59
C TYR A 60 2.57 13.84 3.16
N GLY A 61 1.67 14.71 2.69
CA GLY A 61 1.16 14.67 1.33
C GLY A 61 0.03 13.69 1.08
N GLY A 62 -0.57 13.13 2.15
CA GLY A 62 -1.80 12.33 2.09
C GLY A 62 -3.06 13.18 2.08
N GLN A 63 -4.23 12.53 2.11
CA GLN A 63 -5.53 13.20 2.11
C GLN A 63 -6.10 13.40 3.53
N GLY A 64 -5.49 12.80 4.56
CA GLY A 64 -5.96 12.89 5.94
C GLY A 64 -7.33 12.25 6.21
N LEU A 65 -7.85 11.44 5.28
CA LEU A 65 -9.14 10.77 5.39
C LEU A 65 -9.05 9.50 6.26
N GLY A 66 -10.16 8.78 6.39
CA GLY A 66 -10.25 7.59 7.23
C GLY A 66 -9.89 6.29 6.49
N ASN A 67 -9.93 5.19 7.25
CA ASN A 67 -9.71 3.86 6.69
C ASN A 67 -10.89 3.40 5.82
N LEU A 68 -12.10 3.90 6.05
CA LEU A 68 -13.26 3.57 5.23
C LEU A 68 -13.08 4.10 3.81
N GLU A 69 -12.61 5.32 3.65
CA GLU A 69 -12.34 5.96 2.37
C GLU A 69 -11.23 5.20 1.61
N ALA A 70 -10.18 4.77 2.31
CA ALA A 70 -9.13 3.93 1.74
C ALA A 70 -9.68 2.58 1.23
N LEU A 71 -10.60 1.95 1.97
CA LEU A 71 -11.24 0.69 1.56
C LEU A 71 -12.22 0.88 0.39
N ILE A 72 -12.93 2.01 0.33
CA ILE A 72 -13.81 2.35 -0.80
C ILE A 72 -13.01 2.40 -2.11
N ILE A 73 -11.84 3.05 -2.09
CA ILE A 73 -10.96 3.11 -3.25
C ILE A 73 -10.42 1.72 -3.60
N LEU A 74 -9.91 1.01 -2.59
CA LEU A 74 -9.34 -0.32 -2.78
C LEU A 74 -10.36 -1.31 -3.39
N GLU A 75 -11.63 -1.21 -3.01
CA GLU A 75 -12.71 -2.02 -3.59
C GLU A 75 -12.83 -1.79 -5.10
N GLU A 76 -12.80 -0.55 -5.57
CA GLU A 76 -12.95 -0.23 -6.99
C GLU A 76 -11.73 -0.65 -7.82
N PHE A 77 -10.52 -0.48 -7.29
CA PHE A 77 -9.29 -0.97 -7.94
C PHE A 77 -9.21 -2.50 -7.96
N GLY A 78 -9.58 -3.14 -6.84
CA GLY A 78 -9.60 -4.60 -6.72
C GLY A 78 -10.61 -5.29 -7.65
N LYS A 79 -11.69 -4.61 -8.06
CA LYS A 79 -12.64 -5.11 -9.06
C LYS A 79 -12.03 -5.22 -10.46
N ILE A 80 -11.04 -4.39 -10.77
CA ILE A 80 -10.32 -4.46 -12.06
C ILE A 80 -9.26 -5.57 -11.99
N SER A 81 -8.37 -5.50 -10.99
CA SER A 81 -7.32 -6.50 -10.80
C SER A 81 -6.79 -6.46 -9.38
N SER A 82 -6.58 -7.64 -8.79
CA SER A 82 -5.89 -7.75 -7.50
C SER A 82 -4.41 -7.32 -7.60
N ALA A 83 -3.78 -7.51 -8.74
CA ALA A 83 -2.41 -7.07 -8.98
C ALA A 83 -2.28 -5.55 -8.93
N ILE A 84 -3.26 -4.81 -9.48
CA ILE A 84 -3.32 -3.35 -9.41
C ILE A 84 -3.79 -2.88 -8.04
N GLY A 85 -4.75 -3.57 -7.42
CA GLY A 85 -5.24 -3.24 -6.09
C GLY A 85 -4.19 -3.40 -4.99
N TRP A 86 -3.20 -4.28 -5.18
CA TRP A 86 -2.21 -4.57 -4.14
C TRP A 86 -1.31 -3.38 -3.79
N PRO A 87 -0.65 -2.67 -4.72
CA PRO A 87 0.09 -1.44 -4.40
C PRO A 87 -0.78 -0.35 -3.75
N VAL A 88 -2.05 -0.23 -4.17
CA VAL A 88 -3.01 0.69 -3.56
C VAL A 88 -3.30 0.29 -2.10
N PHE A 89 -3.42 -1.01 -1.80
CA PHE A 89 -3.50 -1.52 -0.44
C PHE A 89 -2.24 -1.19 0.37
N GLU A 90 -1.06 -1.43 -0.17
CA GLU A 90 0.21 -1.18 0.51
C GLU A 90 0.38 0.30 0.87
N ALA A 91 -0.03 1.21 -0.02
CA ALA A 91 0.04 2.65 0.18
C ALA A 91 -1.03 3.22 1.13
N ASN A 92 -2.11 2.50 1.40
CA ASN A 92 -3.24 3.01 2.20
C ASN A 92 -3.47 2.23 3.51
N ALA A 93 -3.44 0.91 3.47
CA ALA A 93 -3.85 0.08 4.62
C ALA A 93 -2.78 -0.91 5.09
N GLY A 94 -1.75 -1.14 4.29
CA GLY A 94 -0.70 -2.11 4.53
C GLY A 94 0.49 -1.56 5.31
N PRO A 95 1.72 -1.79 4.81
CA PRO A 95 2.98 -1.48 5.49
C PRO A 95 3.16 -0.02 5.85
N ILE A 96 2.54 0.89 5.07
CA ILE A 96 2.62 2.33 5.32
C ILE A 96 2.13 2.71 6.73
N LYS A 97 1.17 1.96 7.29
CA LYS A 97 0.67 2.17 8.65
C LYS A 97 1.73 1.94 9.73
N SER A 98 2.62 0.98 9.52
CA SER A 98 3.74 0.76 10.43
C SER A 98 4.67 1.97 10.46
N ILE A 99 4.95 2.59 9.32
CA ILE A 99 5.76 3.80 9.23
C ILE A 99 5.03 4.99 9.86
N GLN A 100 3.72 5.15 9.59
CA GLN A 100 2.92 6.22 10.19
C GLN A 100 2.90 6.17 11.71
N HIS A 101 2.75 4.98 12.29
CA HIS A 101 2.62 4.81 13.74
C HIS A 101 3.94 4.72 14.48
N PHE A 102 4.95 4.07 13.90
CA PHE A 102 6.19 3.70 14.58
C PHE A 102 7.45 4.30 13.97
N GLY A 103 7.39 4.90 12.79
CA GLY A 103 8.54 5.53 12.15
C GLY A 103 9.02 6.76 12.90
N THR A 104 10.34 7.03 12.84
CA THR A 104 10.89 8.30 13.31
C THR A 104 10.41 9.45 12.41
N PRO A 105 10.43 10.72 12.87
CA PRO A 105 10.06 11.86 12.03
C PRO A 105 10.80 11.86 10.69
N GLU A 106 12.11 11.63 10.69
CA GLU A 106 12.94 11.60 9.48
C GLU A 106 12.51 10.48 8.51
N LEU A 107 12.14 9.31 9.04
CA LEU A 107 11.64 8.21 8.22
C LEU A 107 10.29 8.53 7.59
N LYS A 108 9.38 9.14 8.37
CA LYS A 108 8.07 9.57 7.89
C LYS A 108 8.20 10.60 6.77
N GLU A 109 8.99 11.67 6.98
CA GLU A 109 9.26 12.70 5.99
C GLU A 109 9.90 12.15 4.71
N LYS A 110 10.74 11.13 4.82
CA LYS A 110 11.42 10.51 3.68
C LYS A 110 10.53 9.57 2.88
N ILE A 111 9.64 8.84 3.54
CA ILE A 111 8.90 7.72 2.90
C ILE A 111 7.46 8.10 2.56
N LEU A 112 6.72 8.72 3.49
CA LEU A 112 5.29 8.93 3.30
C LEU A 112 4.96 9.77 2.07
N PRO A 113 5.62 10.93 1.83
CA PRO A 113 5.34 11.73 0.64
C PRO A 113 5.65 11.00 -0.67
N ALA A 114 6.73 10.21 -0.69
CA ALA A 114 7.11 9.47 -1.88
C ALA A 114 6.12 8.32 -2.19
N VAL A 115 5.54 7.70 -1.16
CA VAL A 115 4.49 6.69 -1.34
C VAL A 115 3.19 7.33 -1.80
N CYS A 116 2.77 8.47 -1.23
CA CYS A 116 1.57 9.19 -1.67
C CYS A 116 1.64 9.62 -3.14
N LYS A 117 2.83 9.91 -3.65
CA LYS A 117 3.08 10.25 -5.07
C LYS A 117 3.27 9.04 -5.99
N GLY A 118 3.29 7.81 -5.46
CA GLY A 118 3.59 6.62 -6.26
C GLY A 118 5.06 6.49 -6.68
N GLU A 119 5.96 7.31 -6.13
CA GLU A 119 7.41 7.26 -6.41
C GLU A 119 8.10 6.07 -5.71
N LYS A 120 7.51 5.60 -4.59
CA LYS A 120 8.00 4.47 -3.81
C LYS A 120 6.91 3.49 -3.45
N VAL A 121 7.27 2.23 -3.43
CA VAL A 121 6.46 1.13 -2.92
C VAL A 121 7.13 0.55 -1.68
N VAL A 122 6.36 0.36 -0.61
CA VAL A 122 6.82 -0.31 0.61
C VAL A 122 5.97 -1.56 0.80
N ALA A 123 6.62 -2.70 0.87
CA ALA A 123 5.95 -3.99 1.06
C ALA A 123 6.05 -4.49 2.49
N VAL A 124 5.13 -5.36 2.88
CA VAL A 124 5.17 -6.04 4.18
C VAL A 124 5.69 -7.46 4.04
N SER A 125 6.75 -7.77 4.79
CA SER A 125 7.29 -9.13 4.94
C SER A 125 6.88 -9.69 6.29
N MET A 126 5.70 -10.30 6.37
CA MET A 126 5.12 -10.77 7.63
C MET A 126 5.30 -12.29 7.81
N SER A 127 4.82 -13.08 6.86
CA SER A 127 4.81 -14.54 6.94
C SER A 127 6.21 -15.17 7.01
N GLU A 128 6.30 -16.31 7.71
CA GLU A 128 7.50 -17.14 7.81
C GLU A 128 7.18 -18.59 7.44
N PRO A 129 8.17 -19.44 7.16
CA PRO A 129 7.92 -20.86 6.84
C PRO A 129 7.08 -21.60 7.89
N GLY A 130 7.19 -21.21 9.16
CA GLY A 130 6.46 -21.82 10.28
C GLY A 130 5.37 -20.94 10.90
N ALA A 131 5.08 -19.74 10.34
CA ALA A 131 4.11 -18.81 10.92
C ALA A 131 3.37 -18.03 9.82
N GLY A 132 2.06 -18.15 9.80
CA GLY A 132 1.14 -17.42 8.93
C GLY A 132 0.18 -16.58 9.76
N THR A 133 -1.07 -17.02 9.88
CA THR A 133 -2.11 -16.33 10.66
C THR A 133 -1.75 -16.13 12.13
N ALA A 134 -1.06 -17.11 12.73
CA ALA A 134 -0.55 -17.01 14.11
C ALA A 134 0.72 -16.18 14.14
N LEU A 135 0.60 -14.84 14.18
CA LEU A 135 1.74 -13.92 14.22
C LEU A 135 2.58 -14.06 15.50
N SER A 136 2.02 -14.63 16.58
CA SER A 136 2.75 -14.96 17.80
C SER A 136 3.88 -15.99 17.60
N ASP A 137 3.82 -16.76 16.50
CA ASP A 137 4.78 -17.81 16.20
C ASP A 137 5.96 -17.33 15.33
N LEU A 138 6.03 -16.03 15.02
CA LEU A 138 7.13 -15.41 14.28
C LEU A 138 8.45 -15.60 15.02
N LYS A 139 9.49 -16.01 14.29
CA LYS A 139 10.82 -16.32 14.83
C LYS A 139 11.89 -15.32 14.40
N THR A 140 11.63 -14.50 13.37
CA THR A 140 12.55 -13.44 12.96
C THR A 140 12.77 -12.47 14.12
N LYS A 141 14.04 -12.19 14.41
CA LYS A 141 14.45 -11.32 15.51
C LYS A 141 15.30 -10.18 15.00
N ALA A 142 15.12 -9.02 15.61
CA ALA A 142 16.00 -7.87 15.46
C ALA A 142 16.67 -7.58 16.80
N GLU A 143 17.99 -7.51 16.83
CA GLU A 143 18.82 -7.25 18.02
C GLU A 143 19.67 -6.00 17.79
N ILE A 144 19.66 -5.08 18.76
CA ILE A 144 20.57 -3.92 18.74
C ILE A 144 21.94 -4.37 19.23
N LYS A 145 22.98 -4.19 18.40
CA LYS A 145 24.38 -4.51 18.70
C LYS A 145 25.26 -3.28 18.42
N GLY A 146 25.50 -2.51 19.47
CA GLY A 146 26.21 -1.23 19.34
C GLY A 146 25.41 -0.23 18.53
N ASP A 147 25.97 0.21 17.40
CA ASP A 147 25.38 1.15 16.44
C ASP A 147 24.58 0.47 15.32
N LYS A 148 24.39 -0.86 15.39
CA LYS A 148 23.73 -1.66 14.34
C LYS A 148 22.53 -2.40 14.86
N ILE A 149 21.57 -2.64 13.94
CA ILE A 149 20.46 -3.57 14.15
C ILE A 149 20.79 -4.83 13.34
N VAL A 150 20.88 -5.97 14.01
CA VAL A 150 21.12 -7.28 13.39
C VAL A 150 19.80 -8.01 13.30
N ILE A 151 19.35 -8.30 12.07
CA ILE A 151 18.11 -9.02 11.79
C ILE A 151 18.47 -10.46 11.38
N ASN A 152 17.85 -11.45 12.04
CA ASN A 152 17.99 -12.88 11.73
C ASN A 152 16.62 -13.52 11.60
N GLY A 153 16.37 -14.17 10.47
CA GLY A 153 15.13 -14.87 10.19
C GLY A 153 14.94 -15.14 8.71
N THR A 154 13.83 -15.79 8.39
CA THR A 154 13.42 -16.08 7.00
C THR A 154 11.97 -15.67 6.84
N LYS A 155 11.69 -14.84 5.85
CA LYS A 155 10.35 -14.43 5.46
C LYS A 155 9.93 -15.14 4.17
N ARG A 156 8.61 -15.25 3.92
CA ARG A 156 8.05 -15.82 2.69
C ARG A 156 6.75 -15.09 2.30
N TRP A 157 6.39 -15.23 1.06
CA TRP A 157 5.15 -14.67 0.49
C TRP A 157 5.06 -13.13 0.58
N CYS A 158 6.20 -12.44 0.43
CA CYS A 158 6.21 -10.99 0.33
C CYS A 158 5.79 -10.59 -1.09
N SER A 159 4.60 -9.99 -1.25
CA SER A 159 4.04 -9.67 -2.57
C SER A 159 4.88 -8.68 -3.36
N GLY A 160 5.55 -7.75 -2.71
CA GLY A 160 6.42 -6.77 -3.35
C GLY A 160 7.89 -7.22 -3.47
N ALA A 161 8.23 -8.50 -3.22
CA ALA A 161 9.63 -8.96 -3.21
C ALA A 161 10.32 -8.75 -4.56
N GLY A 162 11.42 -8.03 -4.56
CA GLY A 162 12.22 -7.70 -5.75
C GLY A 162 11.76 -6.45 -6.51
N HIS A 163 10.61 -5.86 -6.16
CA HIS A 163 10.05 -4.68 -6.84
C HIS A 163 9.85 -3.49 -5.90
N SER A 164 9.69 -3.73 -4.58
CA SER A 164 9.49 -2.68 -3.60
C SER A 164 10.79 -1.96 -3.24
N ASP A 165 10.68 -0.66 -2.93
CA ASP A 165 11.79 0.21 -2.53
C ASP A 165 12.13 0.03 -1.03
N GLY A 166 11.26 -0.65 -0.25
CA GLY A 166 11.45 -0.97 1.16
C GLY A 166 10.56 -2.10 1.66
N TYR A 167 10.98 -2.72 2.75
CA TYR A 167 10.32 -3.85 3.40
C TYR A 167 10.22 -3.65 4.90
#